data_a61f47315f4f67b50877d4f84fcf405b
#
_entry.id   a61f47315f4f67b50877d4f84fcf405b
#
_cell.length_a   1.000
_cell.length_b   1.000
_cell.length_c   1.000
_cell.angle_alpha   90.00
_cell.angle_beta   90.00
_cell.angle_gamma   90.00
#
_symmetry.space_group_name_H-M   'P 1'
#
loop_
_entity.id
_entity.type
_entity.pdbx_description
1 polymer ?
#
loop_
_entity_poly.entity_id
_entity_poly.type
_entity_poly.pdbx_seq_one_letter_code
_entity_poly.pdbx_strand_id
1 'polypeptide(L)'
;MTNEQAKNFKYWQYRTIAATMIGYALFYFVRKNFSFAIPGLAAEYGISNTSFGIIMTIVGLIYGLSRFLNGLLADRMNGRWHMSIGLLLCVAASFAFGFSPAILGVKIGVAPHSLVVLFGVLLVLNNIFQGSGFPPCARLLTHWIPPHELATKMSVWNTSHSIGASLLAILCGYVMGSMGSDLTGNAEAVEAIRQNLITLNPALMDNPAELQEQVQSAAAHVGAWKWCFWVPALFALAGAVGLMVFLRDTPRSVGLPELEGTHTKVEENTNSAEYKAFLKEKVFRNPLIWILAFANFFVYVVRFAVLDWGPKFLQEARGLDPADAGWIIAVSEIMGIVGMLVAGWATDKFFRGRAHRTCVFCMLGAAAFMGIFYLMPGTSPVVVLAGVLGMVGFFIYGPQALIGIAAANQATKSAAATANGVTGIFGYLSTFVSGLGIGAMVDWVNKVNPGQGWNYVFLMMIAMAVVGMLIFMLMWRAKATGYDEQQD
;
A
#
# COMPACT_ATOMS: atom_id res chain seq x y z
N MET A 1 25.51 23.21 21.26
CA MET A 1 24.20 23.48 21.91
C MET A 1 24.38 23.60 23.42
N THR A 2 23.73 24.61 24.06
CA THR A 2 23.64 24.66 25.52
C THR A 2 22.75 23.53 26.04
N ASN A 3 22.81 23.22 27.36
CA ASN A 3 21.95 22.17 27.94
C ASN A 3 20.45 22.43 27.73
N GLU A 4 20.04 23.68 27.76
CA GLU A 4 18.66 24.11 27.51
C GLU A 4 18.28 23.92 26.02
N GLN A 5 19.16 24.31 25.11
CA GLN A 5 18.97 24.07 23.67
C GLN A 5 18.89 22.59 23.34
N ALA A 6 19.71 21.75 23.98
CA ALA A 6 19.68 20.30 23.77
C ALA A 6 18.35 19.67 24.25
N LYS A 7 17.82 20.14 25.41
CA LYS A 7 16.51 19.70 25.92
C LYS A 7 15.38 20.12 24.97
N ASN A 8 15.43 21.36 24.49
CA ASN A 8 14.42 21.91 23.57
C ASN A 8 14.49 21.23 22.20
N PHE A 9 15.71 20.90 21.73
CA PHE A 9 15.90 20.14 20.50
C PHE A 9 15.28 18.73 20.59
N LYS A 10 15.49 17.99 21.68
CA LYS A 10 14.87 16.66 21.89
C LYS A 10 13.34 16.74 21.90
N TYR A 11 12.77 17.76 22.54
CA TYR A 11 11.32 18.00 22.53
C TYR A 11 10.79 18.13 21.10
N TRP A 12 11.40 18.99 20.28
CA TRP A 12 10.99 19.19 18.90
C TRP A 12 11.25 17.95 18.02
N GLN A 13 12.33 17.22 18.26
CA GLN A 13 12.65 15.98 17.58
C GLN A 13 11.53 14.94 17.77
N TYR A 14 11.16 14.63 19.02
CA TYR A 14 10.09 13.68 19.31
C TYR A 14 8.74 14.15 18.78
N ARG A 15 8.45 15.43 18.90
CA ARG A 15 7.24 16.05 18.37
C ARG A 15 7.16 15.91 16.85
N THR A 16 8.24 16.14 16.14
CA THR A 16 8.29 15.98 14.67
C THR A 16 8.15 14.52 14.26
N ILE A 17 8.82 13.59 14.95
CA ILE A 17 8.68 12.15 14.68
C ILE A 17 7.23 11.72 14.89
N ALA A 18 6.62 12.02 16.03
CA ALA A 18 5.24 11.65 16.33
C ALA A 18 4.25 12.27 15.34
N ALA A 19 4.37 13.57 15.04
CA ALA A 19 3.48 14.26 14.11
C ALA A 19 3.59 13.71 12.69
N THR A 20 4.80 13.42 12.20
CA THR A 20 4.99 12.83 10.87
C THR A 20 4.53 11.37 10.82
N MET A 21 4.69 10.58 11.90
CA MET A 21 4.14 9.21 11.99
C MET A 21 2.63 9.22 11.89
N ILE A 22 1.96 10.03 12.70
CA ILE A 22 0.49 10.17 12.69
C ILE A 22 0.03 10.68 11.34
N GLY A 23 0.65 11.74 10.82
CA GLY A 23 0.31 12.31 9.52
C GLY A 23 0.46 11.29 8.38
N TYR A 24 1.54 10.51 8.36
CA TYR A 24 1.74 9.50 7.32
C TYR A 24 0.76 8.32 7.45
N ALA A 25 0.41 7.92 8.67
CA ALA A 25 -0.66 6.95 8.90
C ALA A 25 -2.00 7.48 8.34
N LEU A 26 -2.32 8.76 8.51
CA LEU A 26 -3.53 9.38 7.99
C LEU A 26 -3.54 9.55 6.47
N PHE A 27 -2.39 9.66 5.80
CA PHE A 27 -2.32 9.50 4.35
C PHE A 27 -2.82 8.13 3.91
N TYR A 28 -2.52 7.06 4.66
CA TYR A 28 -3.05 5.72 4.36
C TYR A 28 -4.56 5.61 4.57
N PHE A 29 -5.16 6.37 5.51
CA PHE A 29 -6.61 6.44 5.71
C PHE A 29 -7.36 6.90 4.46
N VAL A 30 -6.80 7.82 3.69
CA VAL A 30 -7.43 8.36 2.47
C VAL A 30 -6.80 7.82 1.18
N ARG A 31 -6.02 6.73 1.29
CA ARG A 31 -5.39 6.08 0.14
C ARG A 31 -5.93 4.68 -0.12
N LYS A 32 -6.11 3.87 0.92
CA LYS A 32 -6.44 2.45 0.82
C LYS A 32 -7.92 2.14 1.08
N ASN A 33 -8.72 3.16 1.36
CA ASN A 33 -10.15 3.07 1.59
C ASN A 33 -10.93 2.53 0.37
N PHE A 34 -10.47 2.79 -0.86
CA PHE A 34 -11.12 2.31 -2.08
C PHE A 34 -11.29 0.79 -2.10
N SER A 35 -10.29 0.02 -1.66
CA SER A 35 -10.33 -1.44 -1.62
C SER A 35 -11.51 -2.00 -0.81
N PHE A 36 -11.87 -1.31 0.28
CA PHE A 36 -13.01 -1.69 1.14
C PHE A 36 -14.36 -1.27 0.56
N ALA A 37 -14.37 -0.26 -0.30
CA ALA A 37 -15.59 0.22 -0.96
C ALA A 37 -16.00 -0.63 -2.18
N ILE A 38 -15.06 -1.39 -2.76
CA ILE A 38 -15.28 -2.17 -3.99
C ILE A 38 -16.47 -3.12 -3.91
N PRO A 39 -16.68 -3.91 -2.83
CA PRO A 39 -17.84 -4.81 -2.75
C PRO A 39 -19.17 -4.07 -2.88
N GLY A 40 -19.33 -2.96 -2.13
CA GLY A 40 -20.55 -2.14 -2.21
C GLY A 40 -20.73 -1.48 -3.57
N LEU A 41 -19.66 -0.93 -4.17
CA LEU A 41 -19.71 -0.34 -5.51
C LEU A 41 -20.04 -1.37 -6.59
N ALA A 42 -19.55 -2.60 -6.45
CA ALA A 42 -19.87 -3.71 -7.35
C ALA A 42 -21.35 -4.10 -7.27
N ALA A 43 -21.87 -4.28 -6.06
CA ALA A 43 -23.27 -4.67 -5.83
C ALA A 43 -24.25 -3.56 -6.26
N GLU A 44 -24.00 -2.30 -5.91
CA GLU A 44 -24.91 -1.18 -6.18
C GLU A 44 -24.90 -0.73 -7.64
N TYR A 45 -23.75 -0.79 -8.32
CA TYR A 45 -23.55 -0.19 -9.65
C TYR A 45 -23.12 -1.19 -10.73
N GLY A 46 -22.96 -2.47 -10.42
CA GLY A 46 -22.58 -3.50 -11.39
C GLY A 46 -21.21 -3.27 -12.05
N ILE A 47 -20.29 -2.56 -11.34
CA ILE A 47 -18.96 -2.26 -11.88
C ILE A 47 -18.12 -3.52 -11.89
N SER A 48 -17.56 -3.88 -13.06
CA SER A 48 -16.76 -5.07 -13.25
C SER A 48 -15.41 -5.02 -12.51
N ASN A 49 -14.86 -6.19 -12.15
CA ASN A 49 -13.54 -6.31 -11.55
C ASN A 49 -12.45 -5.77 -12.49
N THR A 50 -12.61 -5.95 -13.80
CA THR A 50 -11.72 -5.37 -14.82
C THR A 50 -11.68 -3.83 -14.70
N SER A 51 -12.84 -3.18 -14.56
CA SER A 51 -12.91 -1.71 -14.40
C SER A 51 -12.22 -1.24 -13.15
N PHE A 52 -12.44 -1.91 -12.02
CA PHE A 52 -11.69 -1.62 -10.78
C PHE A 52 -10.19 -1.85 -10.94
N GLY A 53 -9.80 -2.93 -11.61
CA GLY A 53 -8.40 -3.25 -11.90
C GLY A 53 -7.71 -2.21 -12.77
N ILE A 54 -8.38 -1.67 -13.79
CA ILE A 54 -7.87 -0.56 -14.61
C ILE A 54 -7.62 0.68 -13.74
N ILE A 55 -8.60 1.05 -12.92
CA ILE A 55 -8.47 2.21 -12.00
C ILE A 55 -7.27 2.00 -11.07
N MET A 56 -7.16 0.84 -10.42
CA MET A 56 -6.05 0.53 -9.49
C MET A 56 -4.69 0.60 -10.19
N THR A 57 -4.60 0.12 -11.43
CA THR A 57 -3.36 0.16 -12.22
C THR A 57 -2.94 1.59 -12.51
N ILE A 58 -3.84 2.40 -13.05
CA ILE A 58 -3.56 3.81 -13.37
C ILE A 58 -3.17 4.56 -12.10
N VAL A 59 -3.92 4.39 -11.03
CA VAL A 59 -3.69 5.01 -9.73
C VAL A 59 -2.32 4.62 -9.16
N GLY A 60 -1.93 3.35 -9.24
CA GLY A 60 -0.62 2.88 -8.77
C GLY A 60 0.54 3.50 -9.56
N LEU A 61 0.43 3.56 -10.87
CA LEU A 61 1.45 4.19 -11.74
C LEU A 61 1.56 5.68 -11.49
N ILE A 62 0.43 6.39 -11.41
CA ILE A 62 0.38 7.83 -11.12
C ILE A 62 0.95 8.12 -9.73
N TYR A 63 0.66 7.29 -8.74
CA TYR A 63 1.26 7.45 -7.41
C TYR A 63 2.79 7.33 -7.46
N GLY A 64 3.32 6.34 -8.18
CA GLY A 64 4.77 6.17 -8.36
C GLY A 64 5.42 7.41 -8.97
N LEU A 65 4.84 7.95 -10.03
CA LEU A 65 5.29 9.19 -10.68
C LEU A 65 5.14 10.40 -9.76
N SER A 66 4.01 10.54 -9.10
CA SER A 66 3.74 11.64 -8.16
C SER A 66 4.73 11.64 -7.00
N ARG A 67 5.04 10.48 -6.44
CA ARG A 67 6.03 10.35 -5.36
C ARG A 67 7.41 10.85 -5.80
N PHE A 68 7.82 10.54 -7.03
CA PHE A 68 9.07 11.03 -7.60
C PHE A 68 9.06 12.57 -7.74
N LEU A 69 8.02 13.14 -8.35
CA LEU A 69 7.90 14.58 -8.54
C LEU A 69 7.81 15.33 -7.21
N ASN A 70 7.05 14.83 -6.26
CA ASN A 70 6.97 15.40 -4.91
C ASN A 70 8.30 15.27 -4.13
N GLY A 71 9.14 14.29 -4.45
CA GLY A 71 10.52 14.22 -3.94
C GLY A 71 11.34 15.43 -4.35
N LEU A 72 11.29 15.81 -5.62
CA LEU A 72 11.98 17.02 -6.15
C LEU A 72 11.41 18.31 -5.55
N LEU A 73 10.10 18.34 -5.27
CA LEU A 73 9.44 19.49 -4.64
C LEU A 73 9.75 19.58 -3.15
N ALA A 74 9.85 18.45 -2.46
CA ALA A 74 10.10 18.41 -1.02
C ALA A 74 11.41 19.12 -0.64
N ASP A 75 12.45 19.03 -1.47
CA ASP A 75 13.73 19.68 -1.22
C ASP A 75 13.66 21.23 -1.34
N ARG A 76 12.65 21.73 -2.04
CA ARG A 76 12.48 23.16 -2.35
C ARG A 76 11.37 23.83 -1.53
N MET A 77 10.46 23.04 -0.97
CA MET A 77 9.29 23.53 -0.25
C MET A 77 9.43 23.30 1.26
N ASN A 78 8.73 24.12 2.04
CA ASN A 78 8.60 23.88 3.47
C ASN A 78 7.82 22.60 3.73
N GLY A 79 8.46 21.60 4.38
CA GLY A 79 7.91 20.26 4.58
C GLY A 79 6.61 20.25 5.40
N ARG A 80 6.44 21.18 6.35
CA ARG A 80 5.21 21.38 7.12
C ARG A 80 4.02 21.66 6.20
N TRP A 81 4.15 22.66 5.32
CA TRP A 81 3.06 23.06 4.43
C TRP A 81 2.85 22.07 3.30
N HIS A 82 3.93 21.52 2.74
CA HIS A 82 3.85 20.53 1.68
C HIS A 82 3.03 19.31 2.12
N MET A 83 3.34 18.74 3.29
CA MET A 83 2.63 17.59 3.82
C MET A 83 1.17 17.93 4.18
N SER A 84 0.95 19.06 4.87
CA SER A 84 -0.38 19.45 5.33
C SER A 84 -1.34 19.75 4.19
N ILE A 85 -0.90 20.52 3.17
CA ILE A 85 -1.71 20.86 2.00
C ILE A 85 -1.99 19.60 1.17
N GLY A 86 -0.98 18.74 0.97
CA GLY A 86 -1.16 17.46 0.28
C GLY A 86 -2.24 16.60 0.94
N LEU A 87 -2.24 16.51 2.27
CA LEU A 87 -3.28 15.76 3.00
C LEU A 87 -4.66 16.41 2.89
N LEU A 88 -4.76 17.75 2.94
CA LEU A 88 -6.04 18.47 2.72
C LEU A 88 -6.61 18.22 1.32
N LEU A 89 -5.77 18.20 0.30
CA LEU A 89 -6.20 17.91 -1.07
C LEU A 89 -6.66 16.46 -1.22
N CYS A 90 -6.02 15.49 -0.53
CA CYS A 90 -6.50 14.12 -0.43
C CYS A 90 -7.88 14.03 0.25
N VAL A 91 -8.09 14.80 1.31
CA VAL A 91 -9.38 14.91 2.01
C VAL A 91 -10.46 15.42 1.06
N ALA A 92 -10.20 16.50 0.35
CA ALA A 92 -11.15 17.06 -0.63
C ALA A 92 -11.51 16.06 -1.73
N ALA A 93 -10.53 15.34 -2.29
CA ALA A 93 -10.75 14.30 -3.28
C ALA A 93 -11.58 13.14 -2.72
N SER A 94 -11.35 12.75 -1.46
CA SER A 94 -12.12 11.69 -0.78
C SER A 94 -13.57 12.09 -0.55
N PHE A 95 -13.85 13.32 -0.11
CA PHE A 95 -15.23 13.80 0.02
C PHE A 95 -15.91 13.84 -1.35
N ALA A 96 -15.26 14.38 -2.38
CA ALA A 96 -15.80 14.43 -3.74
C ALA A 96 -16.12 13.03 -4.28
N PHE A 97 -15.29 12.02 -3.97
CA PHE A 97 -15.55 10.63 -4.36
C PHE A 97 -16.86 10.11 -3.78
N GLY A 98 -17.12 10.31 -2.49
CA GLY A 98 -18.36 9.87 -1.85
C GLY A 98 -19.60 10.55 -2.40
N PHE A 99 -19.49 11.78 -2.94
CA PHE A 99 -20.60 12.51 -3.57
C PHE A 99 -20.77 12.23 -5.07
N SER A 100 -19.89 11.46 -5.71
CA SER A 100 -19.88 11.28 -7.17
C SER A 100 -21.21 10.82 -7.79
N PRO A 101 -21.95 9.83 -7.23
CA PRO A 101 -23.23 9.44 -7.81
C PRO A 101 -24.29 10.56 -7.71
N ALA A 102 -24.30 11.31 -6.61
CA ALA A 102 -25.20 12.45 -6.44
C ALA A 102 -24.89 13.59 -7.44
N ILE A 103 -23.61 13.86 -7.68
CA ILE A 103 -23.14 14.86 -8.67
C ILE A 103 -23.64 14.52 -10.07
N LEU A 104 -23.66 13.24 -10.44
CA LEU A 104 -24.10 12.76 -11.75
C LEU A 104 -25.58 12.35 -11.80
N GLY A 105 -26.32 12.42 -10.68
CA GLY A 105 -27.71 11.97 -10.58
C GLY A 105 -27.90 10.47 -10.82
N VAL A 106 -26.86 9.66 -10.55
CA VAL A 106 -26.89 8.20 -10.78
C VAL A 106 -27.60 7.50 -9.62
N LYS A 107 -28.56 6.65 -9.96
CA LYS A 107 -29.26 5.75 -9.04
C LYS A 107 -28.60 4.37 -9.00
N ILE A 108 -29.03 3.51 -8.07
CA ILE A 108 -28.65 2.11 -7.98
C ILE A 108 -29.02 1.41 -9.28
N GLY A 109 -28.14 0.55 -9.79
CA GLY A 109 -28.29 -0.17 -11.04
C GLY A 109 -27.00 -0.21 -11.84
N VAL A 110 -27.08 -0.42 -13.16
CA VAL A 110 -25.87 -0.45 -14.00
C VAL A 110 -25.24 0.94 -14.08
N ALA A 111 -23.97 1.05 -13.66
CA ALA A 111 -23.23 2.29 -13.69
C ALA A 111 -23.07 2.83 -15.11
N PRO A 112 -23.40 4.11 -15.37
CA PRO A 112 -23.00 4.74 -16.61
C PRO A 112 -21.47 4.88 -16.66
N HIS A 113 -20.89 4.83 -17.86
CA HIS A 113 -19.45 4.96 -18.05
C HIS A 113 -18.87 6.23 -17.41
N SER A 114 -19.64 7.33 -17.43
CA SER A 114 -19.29 8.61 -16.80
C SER A 114 -19.01 8.49 -15.29
N LEU A 115 -19.74 7.63 -14.56
CA LEU A 115 -19.51 7.42 -13.13
C LEU A 115 -18.17 6.68 -12.89
N VAL A 116 -17.89 5.64 -13.67
CA VAL A 116 -16.62 4.89 -13.57
C VAL A 116 -15.44 5.79 -13.90
N VAL A 117 -15.56 6.64 -14.92
CA VAL A 117 -14.53 7.62 -15.28
C VAL A 117 -14.34 8.65 -14.16
N LEU A 118 -15.43 9.16 -13.57
CA LEU A 118 -15.34 10.13 -12.46
C LEU A 118 -14.65 9.50 -11.24
N PHE A 119 -14.96 8.26 -10.90
CA PHE A 119 -14.24 7.52 -9.85
C PHE A 119 -12.75 7.44 -10.17
N GLY A 120 -12.40 7.07 -11.39
CA GLY A 120 -11.00 7.01 -11.84
C GLY A 120 -10.29 8.35 -11.71
N VAL A 121 -10.89 9.43 -12.19
CA VAL A 121 -10.33 10.80 -12.12
C VAL A 121 -10.10 11.23 -10.68
N LEU A 122 -11.08 11.06 -9.79
CA LEU A 122 -10.97 11.47 -8.39
C LEU A 122 -9.90 10.67 -7.64
N LEU A 123 -9.77 9.36 -7.92
CA LEU A 123 -8.73 8.54 -7.34
C LEU A 123 -7.34 8.88 -7.88
N VAL A 124 -7.22 9.22 -9.17
CA VAL A 124 -5.98 9.73 -9.77
C VAL A 124 -5.57 11.04 -9.11
N LEU A 125 -6.48 12.00 -8.96
CA LEU A 125 -6.22 13.26 -8.25
C LEU A 125 -5.79 13.02 -6.80
N ASN A 126 -6.50 12.13 -6.08
CA ASN A 126 -6.09 11.74 -4.73
C ASN A 126 -4.64 11.23 -4.73
N ASN A 127 -4.28 10.32 -5.65
CA ASN A 127 -2.95 9.73 -5.69
C ASN A 127 -1.83 10.67 -6.17
N ILE A 128 -2.17 11.71 -6.94
CA ILE A 128 -1.24 12.83 -7.19
C ILE A 128 -0.91 13.53 -5.87
N PHE A 129 -1.90 13.83 -5.04
CA PHE A 129 -1.68 14.48 -3.74
C PHE A 129 -1.07 13.54 -2.69
N GLN A 130 -1.30 12.24 -2.77
CA GLN A 130 -0.65 11.23 -1.94
C GLN A 130 0.87 11.22 -2.05
N GLY A 131 1.42 11.64 -3.18
CA GLY A 131 2.85 11.82 -3.38
C GLY A 131 3.49 12.79 -2.38
N SER A 132 2.72 13.73 -1.81
CA SER A 132 3.16 14.67 -0.77
C SER A 132 3.30 14.05 0.64
N GLY A 133 3.06 12.76 0.81
CA GLY A 133 3.14 12.10 2.12
C GLY A 133 4.57 11.79 2.54
N PHE A 134 5.23 10.86 1.83
CA PHE A 134 6.56 10.35 2.21
C PHE A 134 7.72 11.35 2.04
N PRO A 135 7.88 12.04 0.88
CA PRO A 135 9.08 12.85 0.67
C PRO A 135 9.27 13.99 1.68
N PRO A 136 8.23 14.78 2.05
CA PRO A 136 8.38 15.78 3.10
C PRO A 136 8.73 15.18 4.46
N CYS A 137 8.19 13.98 4.80
CA CYS A 137 8.56 13.28 6.03
C CYS A 137 10.04 12.92 6.05
N ALA A 138 10.55 12.34 4.98
CA ALA A 138 11.97 11.99 4.88
C ALA A 138 12.86 13.22 5.09
N ARG A 139 12.53 14.35 4.42
CA ARG A 139 13.25 15.61 4.61
C ARG A 139 13.17 16.13 6.04
N LEU A 140 11.97 16.21 6.62
CA LEU A 140 11.80 16.69 8.01
C LEU A 140 12.61 15.83 8.98
N LEU A 141 12.57 14.51 8.84
CA LEU A 141 13.29 13.61 9.74
C LEU A 141 14.80 13.76 9.64
N THR A 142 15.36 14.00 8.44
CA THR A 142 16.80 14.24 8.27
C THR A 142 17.26 15.56 8.92
N HIS A 143 16.40 16.57 9.00
CA HIS A 143 16.71 17.82 9.69
C HIS A 143 16.63 17.72 11.22
N TRP A 144 15.76 16.80 11.74
CA TRP A 144 15.49 16.70 13.18
C TRP A 144 16.17 15.51 13.85
N ILE A 145 16.72 14.55 13.08
CA ILE A 145 17.36 13.36 13.65
C ILE A 145 18.84 13.34 13.28
N PRO A 146 19.74 13.23 14.30
CA PRO A 146 21.16 13.09 14.05
C PRO A 146 21.47 11.86 13.18
N PRO A 147 22.48 11.92 12.29
CA PRO A 147 22.81 10.83 11.37
C PRO A 147 23.02 9.46 12.04
N HIS A 148 23.62 9.43 13.23
CA HIS A 148 23.88 8.19 13.98
C HIS A 148 22.62 7.53 14.56
N GLU A 149 21.50 8.25 14.69
CA GLU A 149 20.21 7.73 15.17
C GLU A 149 19.18 7.56 14.05
N LEU A 150 19.48 8.08 12.85
CA LEU A 150 18.52 8.20 11.75
C LEU A 150 17.97 6.84 11.31
N ALA A 151 18.84 5.84 11.13
CA ALA A 151 18.43 4.52 10.67
C ALA A 151 17.42 3.86 11.61
N THR A 152 17.68 3.85 12.91
CA THR A 152 16.80 3.25 13.92
C THR A 152 15.47 3.99 14.01
N LYS A 153 15.50 5.33 14.07
CA LYS A 153 14.27 6.14 14.18
C LYS A 153 13.44 6.10 12.92
N MET A 154 14.06 6.04 11.74
CA MET A 154 13.35 5.85 10.46
C MET A 154 12.71 4.46 10.36
N SER A 155 13.35 3.42 10.90
CA SER A 155 12.76 2.08 10.94
C SER A 155 11.48 2.05 11.80
N VAL A 156 11.52 2.68 12.97
CA VAL A 156 10.34 2.84 13.83
C VAL A 156 9.28 3.70 13.12
N TRP A 157 9.68 4.83 12.55
CA TRP A 157 8.78 5.71 11.82
C TRP A 157 8.08 4.98 10.67
N ASN A 158 8.80 4.10 9.97
CA ASN A 158 8.25 3.37 8.81
C ASN A 158 7.10 2.42 9.18
N THR A 159 6.95 2.02 10.46
CA THR A 159 5.79 1.22 10.89
C THR A 159 4.46 1.97 10.78
N SER A 160 4.50 3.29 10.71
CA SER A 160 3.31 4.17 10.67
C SER A 160 2.36 3.85 9.51
N HIS A 161 2.89 3.44 8.35
CA HIS A 161 2.06 3.11 7.20
C HIS A 161 1.24 1.83 7.42
N SER A 162 1.81 0.80 8.01
CA SER A 162 1.08 -0.44 8.32
C SER A 162 0.10 -0.24 9.47
N ILE A 163 0.46 0.56 10.47
CA ILE A 163 -0.47 0.95 11.54
C ILE A 163 -1.67 1.69 10.93
N GLY A 164 -1.42 2.66 10.03
CA GLY A 164 -2.48 3.38 9.32
C GLY A 164 -3.36 2.46 8.49
N ALA A 165 -2.77 1.53 7.72
CA ALA A 165 -3.51 0.56 6.92
C ALA A 165 -4.35 -0.40 7.78
N SER A 166 -3.83 -0.88 8.92
CA SER A 166 -4.55 -1.75 9.85
C SER A 166 -5.74 -1.06 10.47
N LEU A 167 -5.54 0.15 11.00
CA LEU A 167 -6.63 0.94 11.59
C LEU A 167 -7.71 1.29 10.57
N LEU A 168 -7.31 1.62 9.33
CA LEU A 168 -8.24 1.85 8.24
C LEU A 168 -9.04 0.59 7.92
N ALA A 169 -8.41 -0.59 7.88
CA ALA A 169 -9.08 -1.85 7.57
C ALA A 169 -10.19 -2.15 8.57
N ILE A 170 -9.90 -2.01 9.87
CA ILE A 170 -10.90 -2.17 10.94
C ILE A 170 -12.03 -1.14 10.79
N LEU A 171 -11.66 0.13 10.59
CA LEU A 171 -12.63 1.22 10.46
C LEU A 171 -13.55 1.03 9.27
N CYS A 172 -13.00 0.74 8.08
CA CYS A 172 -13.80 0.54 6.88
C CYS A 172 -14.64 -0.75 6.94
N GLY A 173 -14.10 -1.83 7.51
CA GLY A 173 -14.87 -3.05 7.74
C GLY A 173 -16.11 -2.79 8.62
N TYR A 174 -15.91 -2.08 9.74
CA TYR A 174 -17.01 -1.70 10.63
C TYR A 174 -18.03 -0.78 9.93
N VAL A 175 -17.57 0.23 9.23
CA VAL A 175 -18.42 1.20 8.51
C VAL A 175 -19.24 0.51 7.42
N MET A 176 -18.66 -0.41 6.67
CA MET A 176 -19.37 -1.17 5.63
C MET A 176 -20.49 -2.05 6.17
N GLY A 177 -20.33 -2.59 7.38
CA GLY A 177 -21.33 -3.45 8.02
C GLY A 177 -22.33 -2.72 8.91
N SER A 178 -22.16 -1.38 9.15
CA SER A 178 -23.00 -0.65 10.11
C SER A 178 -23.66 0.62 9.56
N MET A 179 -23.12 1.16 8.45
CA MET A 179 -23.61 2.39 7.85
C MET A 179 -24.38 2.09 6.55
N GLY A 180 -24.97 3.12 5.99
CA GLY A 180 -25.77 3.03 4.76
C GLY A 180 -27.27 3.13 5.03
N SER A 181 -28.04 2.91 4.00
CA SER A 181 -29.50 2.93 4.04
C SER A 181 -30.05 1.52 3.86
N ASP A 182 -30.96 1.11 4.70
CA ASP A 182 -31.68 -0.16 4.53
C ASP A 182 -32.74 0.01 3.44
N LEU A 183 -32.51 -0.67 2.31
CA LEU A 183 -33.42 -0.73 1.17
C LEU A 183 -33.93 -2.15 0.92
N THR A 184 -33.90 -3.04 1.92
CA THR A 184 -34.43 -4.41 1.80
C THR A 184 -35.92 -4.47 1.45
N GLY A 185 -36.68 -3.45 1.84
CA GLY A 185 -38.08 -3.28 1.47
C GLY A 185 -38.32 -2.61 0.10
N ASN A 186 -37.26 -2.15 -0.60
CA ASN A 186 -37.39 -1.52 -1.91
C ASN A 186 -37.16 -2.55 -3.04
N ALA A 187 -38.25 -3.02 -3.64
CA ALA A 187 -38.17 -4.08 -4.67
C ALA A 187 -37.30 -3.70 -5.87
N GLU A 188 -37.31 -2.43 -6.31
CA GLU A 188 -36.51 -1.94 -7.43
C GLU A 188 -35.01 -2.01 -7.11
N ALA A 189 -34.62 -1.53 -5.92
CA ALA A 189 -33.22 -1.57 -5.49
C ALA A 189 -32.72 -3.00 -5.27
N VAL A 190 -33.53 -3.85 -4.64
CA VAL A 190 -33.21 -5.27 -4.41
C VAL A 190 -33.01 -5.99 -5.74
N GLU A 191 -33.89 -5.78 -6.74
CA GLU A 191 -33.78 -6.43 -8.04
C GLU A 191 -32.56 -5.89 -8.82
N ALA A 192 -32.28 -4.59 -8.76
CA ALA A 192 -31.08 -4.02 -9.39
C ALA A 192 -29.78 -4.62 -8.82
N ILE A 193 -29.69 -4.75 -7.49
CA ILE A 193 -28.55 -5.39 -6.80
C ILE A 193 -28.44 -6.86 -7.21
N ARG A 194 -29.57 -7.59 -7.24
CA ARG A 194 -29.62 -8.99 -7.68
C ARG A 194 -29.05 -9.16 -9.08
N GLN A 195 -29.49 -8.34 -10.04
CA GLN A 195 -29.01 -8.39 -11.43
C GLN A 195 -27.53 -8.07 -11.54
N ASN A 196 -27.04 -7.09 -10.77
CA ASN A 196 -25.62 -6.76 -10.73
C ASN A 196 -24.77 -7.95 -10.22
N LEU A 197 -25.18 -8.57 -9.10
CA LEU A 197 -24.47 -9.72 -8.52
C LEU A 197 -24.45 -10.92 -9.47
N ILE A 198 -25.56 -11.26 -10.12
CA ILE A 198 -25.62 -12.32 -11.12
C ILE A 198 -24.74 -12.01 -12.32
N THR A 199 -24.73 -10.76 -12.79
CA THR A 199 -23.89 -10.35 -13.93
C THR A 199 -22.40 -10.47 -13.60
N LEU A 200 -22.00 -10.16 -12.38
CA LEU A 200 -20.60 -10.23 -11.94
C LEU A 200 -20.17 -11.67 -11.58
N ASN A 201 -21.09 -12.47 -11.06
CA ASN A 201 -20.83 -13.87 -10.70
C ASN A 201 -22.07 -14.74 -11.08
N PRO A 202 -22.13 -15.27 -12.30
CA PRO A 202 -23.24 -16.11 -12.75
C PRO A 202 -23.46 -17.40 -11.93
N ALA A 203 -22.42 -17.89 -11.22
CA ALA A 203 -22.53 -19.08 -10.36
C ALA A 203 -23.54 -18.91 -9.22
N LEU A 204 -23.87 -17.69 -8.84
CA LEU A 204 -24.86 -17.42 -7.80
C LEU A 204 -26.29 -17.88 -8.20
N MET A 205 -26.55 -18.07 -9.51
CA MET A 205 -27.83 -18.64 -9.96
C MET A 205 -27.98 -20.12 -9.57
N ASP A 206 -26.88 -20.83 -9.43
CA ASP A 206 -26.88 -22.25 -9.04
C ASP A 206 -27.07 -22.43 -7.52
N ASN A 207 -26.90 -21.35 -6.73
CA ASN A 207 -27.12 -21.33 -5.28
C ASN A 207 -28.06 -20.18 -4.86
N PRO A 208 -29.39 -20.38 -4.99
CA PRO A 208 -30.37 -19.33 -4.69
C PRO A 208 -30.34 -18.80 -3.23
N ALA A 209 -29.95 -19.67 -2.29
CA ALA A 209 -29.84 -19.27 -0.88
C ALA A 209 -28.70 -18.28 -0.66
N GLU A 210 -27.52 -18.54 -1.22
CA GLU A 210 -26.36 -17.64 -1.17
C GLU A 210 -26.65 -16.32 -1.89
N LEU A 211 -27.26 -16.40 -3.09
CA LEU A 211 -27.67 -15.20 -3.82
C LEU A 211 -28.62 -14.33 -2.97
N GLN A 212 -29.62 -14.96 -2.32
CA GLN A 212 -30.57 -14.24 -1.48
C GLN A 212 -29.87 -13.57 -0.29
N GLU A 213 -28.94 -14.25 0.36
CA GLU A 213 -28.15 -13.73 1.47
C GLU A 213 -27.30 -12.54 1.04
N GLN A 214 -26.55 -12.65 -0.06
CA GLN A 214 -25.73 -11.55 -0.60
C GLN A 214 -26.57 -10.35 -1.01
N VAL A 215 -27.73 -10.56 -1.65
CA VAL A 215 -28.65 -9.49 -2.04
C VAL A 215 -29.19 -8.78 -0.81
N GLN A 216 -29.63 -9.50 0.23
CA GLN A 216 -30.15 -8.92 1.47
C GLN A 216 -29.07 -8.13 2.20
N SER A 217 -27.87 -8.68 2.32
CA SER A 217 -26.73 -8.01 2.96
C SER A 217 -26.38 -6.71 2.23
N ALA A 218 -26.30 -6.72 0.90
CA ALA A 218 -26.02 -5.52 0.11
C ALA A 218 -27.15 -4.48 0.20
N ALA A 219 -28.41 -4.92 0.15
CA ALA A 219 -29.59 -4.04 0.24
C ALA A 219 -29.75 -3.41 1.63
N ALA A 220 -29.29 -4.08 2.69
CA ALA A 220 -29.32 -3.53 4.06
C ALA A 220 -28.32 -2.38 4.27
N HIS A 221 -27.28 -2.27 3.44
CA HIS A 221 -26.19 -1.31 3.66
C HIS A 221 -25.88 -0.46 2.42
N VAL A 222 -26.91 -0.09 1.65
CA VAL A 222 -26.77 0.71 0.43
C VAL A 222 -26.10 2.07 0.74
N GLY A 223 -25.05 2.38 -0.01
CA GLY A 223 -24.27 3.60 0.16
C GLY A 223 -23.27 3.56 1.33
N ALA A 224 -23.10 2.43 2.03
CA ALA A 224 -22.12 2.27 3.09
C ALA A 224 -20.70 2.59 2.61
N TRP A 225 -20.35 2.25 1.35
CA TRP A 225 -19.06 2.52 0.74
C TRP A 225 -18.67 4.01 0.76
N LYS A 226 -19.62 4.95 0.75
CA LYS A 226 -19.37 6.40 0.85
C LYS A 226 -18.69 6.75 2.17
N TRP A 227 -19.10 6.10 3.24
CA TRP A 227 -18.55 6.31 4.57
C TRP A 227 -17.12 5.83 4.71
N CYS A 228 -16.68 4.86 3.87
CA CYS A 228 -15.26 4.48 3.76
C CYS A 228 -14.39 5.63 3.23
N PHE A 229 -14.98 6.63 2.58
CA PHE A 229 -14.27 7.85 2.16
C PHE A 229 -14.46 8.99 3.15
N TRP A 230 -15.66 9.21 3.66
CA TRP A 230 -15.96 10.36 4.48
C TRP A 230 -15.40 10.24 5.90
N VAL A 231 -15.57 9.11 6.56
CA VAL A 231 -15.10 8.94 7.95
C VAL A 231 -13.57 9.01 8.03
N PRO A 232 -12.79 8.27 7.23
CA PRO A 232 -11.35 8.43 7.21
C PRO A 232 -10.89 9.84 6.82
N ALA A 233 -11.62 10.53 5.92
CA ALA A 233 -11.29 11.89 5.53
C ALA A 233 -11.49 12.90 6.68
N LEU A 234 -12.44 12.69 7.59
CA LEU A 234 -12.57 13.52 8.79
C LEU A 234 -11.36 13.38 9.72
N PHE A 235 -10.87 12.16 9.94
CA PHE A 235 -9.65 11.94 10.70
C PHE A 235 -8.43 12.58 10.01
N ALA A 236 -8.34 12.45 8.69
CA ALA A 236 -7.26 13.04 7.91
C ALA A 236 -7.32 14.58 7.92
N LEU A 237 -8.52 15.18 7.92
CA LEU A 237 -8.73 16.61 8.06
C LEU A 237 -8.19 17.12 9.41
N ALA A 238 -8.57 16.46 10.50
CA ALA A 238 -8.06 16.79 11.83
C ALA A 238 -6.54 16.64 11.89
N GLY A 239 -6.01 15.58 11.25
CA GLY A 239 -4.57 15.35 11.13
C GLY A 239 -3.86 16.42 10.32
N ALA A 240 -4.42 16.89 9.22
CA ALA A 240 -3.84 17.97 8.40
C ALA A 240 -3.73 19.28 9.20
N VAL A 241 -4.78 19.63 9.96
CA VAL A 241 -4.74 20.76 10.89
C VAL A 241 -3.69 20.53 11.98
N GLY A 242 -3.62 19.32 12.54
CA GLY A 242 -2.59 18.93 13.49
C GLY A 242 -1.18 19.11 12.94
N LEU A 243 -0.92 18.68 11.71
CA LEU A 243 0.38 18.87 11.05
C LEU A 243 0.74 20.36 10.91
N MET A 244 -0.24 21.22 10.57
CA MET A 244 -0.03 22.68 10.51
C MET A 244 0.37 23.26 11.85
N VAL A 245 -0.16 22.74 12.95
CA VAL A 245 0.11 23.23 14.30
C VAL A 245 1.40 22.63 14.88
N PHE A 246 1.59 21.32 14.72
CA PHE A 246 2.62 20.58 15.42
C PHE A 246 3.95 20.48 14.69
N LEU A 247 3.98 20.55 13.35
CA LEU A 247 5.24 20.47 12.60
C LEU A 247 6.00 21.82 12.57
N ARG A 248 7.31 21.71 12.49
CA ARG A 248 8.23 22.78 12.11
C ARG A 248 9.22 22.25 11.09
N ASP A 249 9.57 23.06 10.11
CA ASP A 249 10.36 22.61 8.95
C ASP A 249 11.78 22.20 9.36
N THR A 250 12.47 23.11 10.04
CA THR A 250 13.88 22.91 10.46
C THR A 250 14.10 23.39 11.90
N PRO A 251 15.18 22.95 12.57
CA PRO A 251 15.56 23.47 13.88
C PRO A 251 15.70 25.00 13.90
N ARG A 252 16.20 25.58 12.82
CA ARG A 252 16.36 27.03 12.66
C ARG A 252 15.01 27.77 12.74
N SER A 253 13.93 27.14 12.29
CA SER A 253 12.58 27.73 12.33
C SER A 253 12.04 27.96 13.75
N VAL A 254 12.70 27.39 14.77
CA VAL A 254 12.38 27.56 16.20
C VAL A 254 13.56 28.11 17.00
N GLY A 255 14.53 28.74 16.33
CA GLY A 255 15.68 29.37 16.97
C GLY A 255 16.76 28.40 17.50
N LEU A 256 16.74 27.14 17.02
CA LEU A 256 17.73 26.13 17.36
C LEU A 256 18.79 26.00 16.27
N PRO A 257 20.04 25.66 16.62
CA PRO A 257 21.09 25.40 15.64
C PRO A 257 20.75 24.14 14.82
N GLU A 258 21.12 24.16 13.55
CA GLU A 258 21.00 22.99 12.67
C GLU A 258 22.01 21.91 13.06
N LEU A 259 21.70 20.67 12.73
CA LEU A 259 22.60 19.55 12.96
C LEU A 259 23.81 19.64 12.01
N GLU A 260 25.01 19.47 12.55
CA GLU A 260 26.22 19.35 11.76
C GLU A 260 26.12 18.15 10.83
N GLY A 261 26.43 18.35 9.54
CA GLY A 261 26.36 17.30 8.51
C GLY A 261 25.05 17.24 7.71
N THR A 262 24.02 18.04 8.04
CA THR A 262 22.83 18.20 7.17
C THR A 262 23.16 19.00 5.90
N HIS A 263 24.23 19.75 5.90
CA HIS A 263 24.83 20.43 4.75
C HIS A 263 26.21 19.83 4.43
N THR A 264 26.33 18.52 4.27
CA THR A 264 27.40 18.03 3.42
C THR A 264 27.08 18.59 2.05
N LYS A 265 27.78 19.65 1.68
CA LYS A 265 28.04 20.07 0.32
C LYS A 265 28.75 18.90 -0.39
N VAL A 266 28.03 17.84 -0.69
CA VAL A 266 28.26 17.13 -1.91
C VAL A 266 27.30 17.81 -2.92
N GLU A 267 27.62 19.02 -3.31
CA GLU A 267 27.51 19.44 -4.69
C GLU A 267 28.43 18.53 -5.50
N GLU A 268 28.26 17.21 -5.39
CA GLU A 268 28.60 16.32 -6.49
C GLU A 268 27.70 16.81 -7.60
N ASN A 269 28.32 17.41 -8.61
CA ASN A 269 27.66 17.89 -9.79
C ASN A 269 26.94 16.69 -10.44
N THR A 270 25.72 16.40 -9.96
CA THR A 270 24.91 15.24 -10.37
C THR A 270 24.64 15.23 -11.87
N ASN A 271 24.95 16.34 -12.55
CA ASN A 271 24.92 16.50 -13.99
C ASN A 271 26.30 16.23 -14.66
N SER A 272 27.35 15.99 -13.91
CA SER A 272 28.67 15.69 -14.51
C SER A 272 28.61 14.41 -15.35
N ALA A 273 29.37 14.40 -16.44
CA ALA A 273 29.49 13.20 -17.28
C ALA A 273 30.09 12.02 -16.51
N GLU A 274 30.97 12.30 -15.55
CA GLU A 274 31.59 11.33 -14.65
C GLU A 274 30.59 10.66 -13.74
N TYR A 275 29.69 11.43 -13.10
CA TYR A 275 28.65 10.88 -12.24
C TYR A 275 27.63 10.05 -13.04
N LYS A 276 27.26 10.47 -14.25
CA LYS A 276 26.40 9.68 -15.14
C LYS A 276 27.05 8.36 -15.57
N ALA A 277 28.35 8.38 -15.86
CA ALA A 277 29.12 7.17 -16.19
C ALA A 277 29.20 6.23 -14.99
N PHE A 278 29.46 6.76 -13.78
CA PHE A 278 29.46 6.02 -12.53
C PHE A 278 28.10 5.33 -12.25
N LEU A 279 26.98 6.06 -12.35
CA LEU A 279 25.65 5.47 -12.19
C LEU A 279 25.35 4.40 -13.24
N LYS A 280 25.78 4.62 -14.49
CA LYS A 280 25.63 3.64 -15.56
C LYS A 280 26.34 2.34 -15.23
N GLU A 281 27.54 2.40 -14.67
CA GLU A 281 28.31 1.22 -14.28
C GLU A 281 27.76 0.54 -13.03
N LYS A 282 27.57 1.30 -11.94
CA LYS A 282 27.22 0.74 -10.61
C LYS A 282 25.75 0.36 -10.45
N VAL A 283 24.85 0.93 -11.23
CA VAL A 283 23.40 0.65 -11.15
C VAL A 283 22.92 -0.02 -12.44
N PHE A 284 22.98 0.68 -13.57
CA PHE A 284 22.31 0.22 -14.79
C PHE A 284 22.99 -0.96 -15.47
N ARG A 285 24.30 -1.15 -15.29
CA ARG A 285 25.05 -2.34 -15.76
C ARG A 285 25.21 -3.43 -14.72
N ASN A 286 24.79 -3.19 -13.47
CA ASN A 286 24.89 -4.18 -12.42
C ASN A 286 23.71 -5.18 -12.51
N PRO A 287 23.97 -6.45 -12.88
CA PRO A 287 22.90 -7.44 -13.05
C PRO A 287 22.16 -7.73 -11.73
N LEU A 288 22.82 -7.59 -10.57
CA LEU A 288 22.20 -7.84 -9.27
C LEU A 288 21.10 -6.82 -8.95
N ILE A 289 21.26 -5.57 -9.38
CA ILE A 289 20.21 -4.54 -9.23
C ILE A 289 18.97 -4.90 -10.07
N TRP A 290 19.16 -5.40 -11.28
CA TRP A 290 18.06 -5.84 -12.14
C TRP A 290 17.35 -7.09 -11.59
N ILE A 291 18.10 -8.06 -11.06
CA ILE A 291 17.51 -9.23 -10.39
C ILE A 291 16.65 -8.78 -9.21
N LEU A 292 17.15 -7.86 -8.36
CA LEU A 292 16.38 -7.29 -7.25
C LEU A 292 15.15 -6.53 -7.73
N ALA A 293 15.27 -5.77 -8.83
CA ALA A 293 14.14 -5.04 -9.42
C ALA A 293 13.04 -6.00 -9.91
N PHE A 294 13.41 -7.03 -10.66
CA PHE A 294 12.46 -8.06 -11.09
C PHE A 294 11.86 -8.82 -9.92
N ALA A 295 12.65 -9.21 -8.93
CA ALA A 295 12.12 -9.85 -7.72
C ALA A 295 11.12 -8.95 -6.99
N ASN A 296 11.38 -7.63 -6.91
CA ASN A 296 10.49 -6.66 -6.29
C ASN A 296 9.13 -6.58 -6.99
N PHE A 297 9.09 -6.72 -8.31
CA PHE A 297 7.84 -6.82 -9.06
C PHE A 297 6.94 -7.95 -8.50
N PHE A 298 7.48 -9.15 -8.33
CA PHE A 298 6.71 -10.30 -7.82
C PHE A 298 6.30 -10.15 -6.36
N VAL A 299 7.16 -9.59 -5.51
CA VAL A 299 6.82 -9.27 -4.12
C VAL A 299 5.62 -8.32 -4.05
N TYR A 300 5.65 -7.28 -4.88
CA TYR A 300 4.58 -6.28 -4.89
C TYR A 300 3.29 -6.76 -5.55
N VAL A 301 3.34 -7.69 -6.53
CA VAL A 301 2.13 -8.36 -7.04
C VAL A 301 1.37 -9.03 -5.91
N VAL A 302 2.05 -9.87 -5.12
CA VAL A 302 1.42 -10.59 -4.00
C VAL A 302 0.92 -9.61 -2.93
N ARG A 303 1.73 -8.62 -2.56
CA ARG A 303 1.37 -7.63 -1.55
C ARG A 303 0.11 -6.84 -1.93
N PHE A 304 0.08 -6.29 -3.14
CA PHE A 304 -1.06 -5.50 -3.60
C PHE A 304 -2.30 -6.36 -3.84
N ALA A 305 -2.13 -7.61 -4.30
CA ALA A 305 -3.25 -8.54 -4.42
C ALA A 305 -3.97 -8.73 -3.08
N VAL A 306 -3.22 -9.00 -2.00
CA VAL A 306 -3.80 -9.17 -0.66
C VAL A 306 -4.41 -7.89 -0.13
N LEU A 307 -3.73 -6.74 -0.29
CA LEU A 307 -4.17 -5.48 0.30
C LEU A 307 -5.35 -4.85 -0.48
N ASP A 308 -5.31 -4.92 -1.80
CA ASP A 308 -6.27 -4.19 -2.65
C ASP A 308 -7.51 -5.03 -2.99
N TRP A 309 -7.37 -6.35 -3.13
CA TRP A 309 -8.48 -7.26 -3.42
C TRP A 309 -8.93 -8.10 -2.22
N GLY A 310 -8.14 -8.13 -1.16
CA GLY A 310 -8.43 -8.95 0.02
C GLY A 310 -9.83 -8.71 0.60
N PRO A 311 -10.30 -7.48 0.83
CA PRO A 311 -11.63 -7.24 1.34
C PRO A 311 -12.73 -7.85 0.45
N LYS A 312 -12.64 -7.68 -0.87
CA LYS A 312 -13.62 -8.22 -1.84
C LYS A 312 -13.52 -9.75 -1.91
N PHE A 313 -12.31 -10.28 -1.99
CA PHE A 313 -12.08 -11.72 -2.00
C PHE A 313 -12.67 -12.42 -0.77
N LEU A 314 -12.43 -11.87 0.43
CA LEU A 314 -12.90 -12.44 1.68
C LEU A 314 -14.43 -12.44 1.77
N GLN A 315 -15.08 -11.42 1.24
CA GLN A 315 -16.54 -11.33 1.19
C GLN A 315 -17.12 -12.27 0.12
N GLU A 316 -16.60 -12.25 -1.11
CA GLU A 316 -17.19 -13.02 -2.24
C GLU A 316 -16.83 -14.51 -2.21
N ALA A 317 -15.57 -14.86 -1.89
CA ALA A 317 -15.11 -16.24 -1.96
C ALA A 317 -15.17 -16.99 -0.63
N ARG A 318 -15.31 -16.27 0.50
CA ARG A 318 -15.38 -16.85 1.84
C ARG A 318 -16.66 -16.53 2.59
N GLY A 319 -17.56 -15.71 2.00
CA GLY A 319 -18.83 -15.32 2.60
C GLY A 319 -18.70 -14.55 3.92
N LEU A 320 -17.59 -13.83 4.11
CA LEU A 320 -17.32 -13.12 5.36
C LEU A 320 -17.99 -11.76 5.38
N ASP A 321 -18.44 -11.35 6.56
CA ASP A 321 -18.90 -10.00 6.79
C ASP A 321 -17.79 -8.96 6.55
N PRO A 322 -18.14 -7.71 6.14
CA PRO A 322 -17.16 -6.65 5.93
C PRO A 322 -16.28 -6.38 7.15
N ALA A 323 -16.82 -6.49 8.38
CA ALA A 323 -16.07 -6.29 9.61
C ALA A 323 -14.99 -7.36 9.79
N ASP A 324 -15.34 -8.63 9.60
CA ASP A 324 -14.40 -9.76 9.69
C ASP A 324 -13.33 -9.67 8.61
N ALA A 325 -13.70 -9.34 7.37
CA ALA A 325 -12.75 -9.08 6.30
C ALA A 325 -11.76 -7.96 6.67
N GLY A 326 -12.26 -6.87 7.25
CA GLY A 326 -11.43 -5.77 7.76
C GLY A 326 -10.44 -6.20 8.83
N TRP A 327 -10.88 -7.01 9.80
CA TRP A 327 -10.03 -7.56 10.85
C TRP A 327 -8.93 -8.47 10.30
N ILE A 328 -9.26 -9.35 9.36
CA ILE A 328 -8.29 -10.26 8.72
C ILE A 328 -7.20 -9.45 8.00
N ILE A 329 -7.56 -8.42 7.25
CA ILE A 329 -6.60 -7.55 6.58
C ILE A 329 -5.76 -6.78 7.59
N ALA A 330 -6.36 -6.27 8.68
CA ALA A 330 -5.63 -5.58 9.75
C ALA A 330 -4.59 -6.50 10.41
N VAL A 331 -4.94 -7.74 10.72
CA VAL A 331 -4.00 -8.73 11.26
C VAL A 331 -2.85 -8.99 10.29
N SER A 332 -3.13 -9.08 8.97
CA SER A 332 -2.09 -9.25 7.95
C SER A 332 -1.10 -8.07 7.93
N GLU A 333 -1.57 -6.84 8.07
CA GLU A 333 -0.72 -5.64 8.14
C GLU A 333 0.12 -5.59 9.43
N ILE A 334 -0.47 -5.93 10.58
CA ILE A 334 0.23 -5.99 11.88
C ILE A 334 1.30 -7.08 11.86
N MET A 335 0.95 -8.28 11.41
CA MET A 335 1.91 -9.38 11.26
C MET A 335 3.02 -9.04 10.26
N GLY A 336 2.73 -8.21 9.27
CA GLY A 336 3.72 -7.65 8.35
C GLY A 336 4.79 -6.83 9.06
N ILE A 337 4.42 -6.00 10.05
CA ILE A 337 5.38 -5.23 10.87
C ILE A 337 6.33 -6.19 11.59
N VAL A 338 5.77 -7.21 12.25
CA VAL A 338 6.57 -8.22 12.96
C VAL A 338 7.49 -8.96 11.99
N GLY A 339 6.95 -9.35 10.83
CA GLY A 339 7.71 -10.06 9.78
C GLY A 339 8.89 -9.25 9.24
N MET A 340 8.69 -7.95 9.02
CA MET A 340 9.76 -7.04 8.58
C MET A 340 10.90 -6.96 9.60
N LEU A 341 10.58 -6.86 10.89
CA LEU A 341 11.58 -6.79 11.97
C LEU A 341 12.32 -8.13 12.11
N VAL A 342 11.60 -9.24 12.09
CA VAL A 342 12.17 -10.59 12.17
C VAL A 342 13.05 -10.88 10.96
N ALA A 343 12.63 -10.49 9.75
CA ALA A 343 13.41 -10.68 8.54
C ALA A 343 14.72 -9.88 8.58
N GLY A 344 14.70 -8.64 9.07
CA GLY A 344 15.92 -7.85 9.30
C GLY A 344 16.88 -8.54 10.26
N TRP A 345 16.38 -8.91 11.44
CA TRP A 345 17.17 -9.63 12.44
C TRP A 345 17.73 -10.96 11.92
N ALA A 346 16.92 -11.75 11.20
CA ALA A 346 17.36 -13.01 10.61
C ALA A 346 18.43 -12.82 9.54
N THR A 347 18.34 -11.73 8.76
CA THR A 347 19.36 -11.36 7.76
C THR A 347 20.72 -11.18 8.39
N ASP A 348 20.78 -10.45 9.49
CA ASP A 348 22.05 -10.17 10.17
C ASP A 348 22.58 -11.40 10.89
N LYS A 349 21.72 -12.09 11.64
CA LYS A 349 22.10 -13.20 12.50
C LYS A 349 22.45 -14.48 11.73
N PHE A 350 21.62 -14.88 10.77
CA PHE A 350 21.77 -16.18 10.09
C PHE A 350 22.44 -16.06 8.71
N PHE A 351 22.27 -14.94 8.02
CA PHE A 351 22.75 -14.77 6.65
C PHE A 351 23.88 -13.74 6.50
N ARG A 352 24.41 -13.22 7.63
CA ARG A 352 25.56 -12.29 7.63
C ARG A 352 25.32 -11.11 6.69
N GLY A 353 24.16 -10.45 6.78
CA GLY A 353 23.78 -9.31 5.96
C GLY A 353 23.32 -9.63 4.53
N ARG A 354 23.26 -10.91 4.12
CA ARG A 354 22.80 -11.32 2.78
C ARG A 354 21.27 -11.30 2.68
N ALA A 355 20.70 -10.13 2.56
CA ALA A 355 19.27 -9.90 2.56
C ALA A 355 18.48 -10.73 1.50
N HIS A 356 19.07 -10.96 0.31
CA HIS A 356 18.47 -11.77 -0.74
C HIS A 356 18.20 -13.22 -0.31
N ARG A 357 19.02 -13.81 0.59
CA ARG A 357 18.78 -15.16 1.12
C ARG A 357 17.56 -15.19 2.04
N THR A 358 17.42 -14.21 2.91
CA THR A 358 16.20 -14.05 3.74
C THR A 358 14.97 -13.93 2.88
N CYS A 359 15.05 -13.16 1.77
CA CYS A 359 13.95 -13.01 0.84
C CYS A 359 13.52 -14.33 0.19
N VAL A 360 14.43 -15.26 -0.10
CA VAL A 360 14.09 -16.62 -0.59
C VAL A 360 13.17 -17.34 0.40
N PHE A 361 13.55 -17.39 1.70
CA PHE A 361 12.74 -18.05 2.72
C PHE A 361 11.42 -17.33 2.97
N CYS A 362 11.42 -16.00 2.91
CA CYS A 362 10.21 -15.23 3.03
C CYS A 362 9.22 -15.51 1.89
N MET A 363 9.67 -15.52 0.64
CA MET A 363 8.80 -15.83 -0.50
C MET A 363 8.29 -17.27 -0.48
N LEU A 364 9.11 -18.23 -0.04
CA LEU A 364 8.70 -19.62 0.18
C LEU A 364 7.62 -19.70 1.26
N GLY A 365 7.81 -19.01 2.40
CA GLY A 365 6.82 -18.95 3.47
C GLY A 365 5.50 -18.31 3.00
N ALA A 366 5.56 -17.20 2.24
CA ALA A 366 4.39 -16.59 1.67
C ALA A 366 3.63 -17.53 0.72
N ALA A 367 4.34 -18.24 -0.17
CA ALA A 367 3.73 -19.23 -1.07
C ALA A 367 3.09 -20.39 -0.29
N ALA A 368 3.77 -20.91 0.76
CA ALA A 368 3.25 -22.00 1.59
C ALA A 368 1.98 -21.59 2.33
N PHE A 369 1.95 -20.43 2.99
CA PHE A 369 0.77 -19.95 3.72
C PHE A 369 -0.37 -19.54 2.79
N MET A 370 -0.10 -19.01 1.59
CA MET A 370 -1.13 -18.86 0.56
C MET A 370 -1.70 -20.21 0.12
N GLY A 371 -0.86 -21.23 -0.05
CA GLY A 371 -1.31 -22.59 -0.34
C GLY A 371 -2.18 -23.18 0.77
N ILE A 372 -1.79 -23.02 2.03
CA ILE A 372 -2.60 -23.41 3.19
C ILE A 372 -3.95 -22.69 3.16
N PHE A 373 -3.95 -21.36 2.98
CA PHE A 373 -5.17 -20.57 2.92
C PHE A 373 -6.11 -21.02 1.78
N TYR A 374 -5.54 -21.32 0.62
CA TYR A 374 -6.30 -21.84 -0.54
C TYR A 374 -7.00 -23.17 -0.25
N LEU A 375 -6.30 -24.09 0.46
CA LEU A 375 -6.82 -25.42 0.81
C LEU A 375 -7.79 -25.43 2.00
N MET A 376 -7.91 -24.31 2.73
CA MET A 376 -8.80 -24.23 3.88
C MET A 376 -10.27 -24.26 3.47
N PRO A 377 -11.14 -24.98 4.20
CA PRO A 377 -12.58 -24.94 3.99
C PRO A 377 -13.15 -23.53 4.17
N GLY A 378 -14.19 -23.19 3.40
CA GLY A 378 -14.91 -21.91 3.53
C GLY A 378 -15.52 -21.67 4.92
N THR A 379 -15.82 -22.75 5.65
CA THR A 379 -16.38 -22.73 7.02
C THR A 379 -15.33 -22.55 8.12
N SER A 380 -14.07 -22.28 7.75
CA SER A 380 -13.00 -22.12 8.75
C SER A 380 -13.26 -20.90 9.65
N PRO A 381 -12.97 -20.98 10.97
CA PRO A 381 -13.15 -19.85 11.89
C PRO A 381 -12.34 -18.61 11.44
N VAL A 382 -12.94 -17.43 11.59
CA VAL A 382 -12.31 -16.13 11.23
C VAL A 382 -10.91 -15.96 11.83
N VAL A 383 -10.73 -16.38 13.08
CA VAL A 383 -9.42 -16.31 13.78
C VAL A 383 -8.36 -17.15 13.08
N VAL A 384 -8.71 -18.32 12.55
CA VAL A 384 -7.78 -19.20 11.83
C VAL A 384 -7.44 -18.59 10.46
N LEU A 385 -8.45 -18.07 9.74
CA LEU A 385 -8.24 -17.35 8.48
C LEU A 385 -7.34 -16.13 8.69
N ALA A 386 -7.58 -15.34 9.75
CA ALA A 386 -6.76 -14.19 10.12
C ALA A 386 -5.31 -14.61 10.44
N GLY A 387 -5.12 -15.70 11.18
CA GLY A 387 -3.80 -16.22 11.49
C GLY A 387 -3.02 -16.64 10.25
N VAL A 388 -3.65 -17.39 9.34
CA VAL A 388 -2.98 -17.87 8.12
C VAL A 388 -2.70 -16.73 7.16
N LEU A 389 -3.64 -15.81 6.92
CA LEU A 389 -3.41 -14.63 6.07
C LEU A 389 -2.44 -13.66 6.75
N GLY A 390 -2.45 -13.58 8.08
CA GLY A 390 -1.47 -12.87 8.88
C GLY A 390 -0.05 -13.36 8.62
N MET A 391 0.14 -14.68 8.52
CA MET A 391 1.44 -15.26 8.17
C MET A 391 1.86 -14.95 6.71
N VAL A 392 0.92 -14.81 5.78
CA VAL A 392 1.23 -14.29 4.44
C VAL A 392 1.78 -12.87 4.55
N GLY A 393 1.12 -12.00 5.33
CA GLY A 393 1.61 -10.65 5.63
C GLY A 393 3.00 -10.65 6.25
N PHE A 394 3.20 -11.49 7.29
CA PHE A 394 4.50 -11.66 7.96
C PHE A 394 5.63 -11.93 6.96
N PHE A 395 5.43 -12.87 6.05
CA PHE A 395 6.47 -13.26 5.11
C PHE A 395 6.65 -12.28 3.94
N ILE A 396 5.59 -11.61 3.46
CA ILE A 396 5.70 -10.73 2.29
C ILE A 396 6.34 -9.36 2.62
N TYR A 397 6.20 -8.89 3.86
CA TYR A 397 6.77 -7.60 4.28
C TYR A 397 8.29 -7.67 4.53
N GLY A 398 8.84 -8.87 4.80
CA GLY A 398 10.29 -9.08 4.88
C GLY A 398 11.02 -8.65 3.60
N PRO A 399 10.73 -9.26 2.43
CA PRO A 399 11.30 -8.85 1.15
C PRO A 399 11.05 -7.39 0.82
N GLN A 400 9.85 -6.86 1.09
CA GLN A 400 9.54 -5.46 0.85
C GLN A 400 10.50 -4.49 1.56
N ALA A 401 10.87 -4.79 2.79
CA ALA A 401 11.81 -3.97 3.54
C ALA A 401 13.27 -4.22 3.12
N LEU A 402 13.61 -5.47 2.86
CA LEU A 402 14.99 -5.90 2.61
C LEU A 402 15.50 -5.59 1.20
N ILE A 403 14.63 -5.52 0.19
CA ILE A 403 15.05 -5.27 -1.21
C ILE A 403 15.73 -3.90 -1.34
N GLY A 404 15.18 -2.87 -0.69
CA GLY A 404 15.78 -1.55 -0.71
C GLY A 404 17.18 -1.53 -0.07
N ILE A 405 17.37 -2.27 1.02
CA ILE A 405 18.65 -2.43 1.69
C ILE A 405 19.62 -3.23 0.79
N ALA A 406 19.14 -4.34 0.22
CA ALA A 406 19.95 -5.15 -0.69
C ALA A 406 20.40 -4.34 -1.93
N ALA A 407 19.52 -3.54 -2.53
CA ALA A 407 19.86 -2.70 -3.67
C ALA A 407 20.91 -1.64 -3.31
N ALA A 408 20.76 -0.99 -2.15
CA ALA A 408 21.76 -0.04 -1.65
C ALA A 408 23.12 -0.70 -1.39
N ASN A 409 23.11 -1.93 -0.86
CA ASN A 409 24.33 -2.70 -0.58
C ASN A 409 25.01 -3.25 -1.84
N GLN A 410 24.27 -3.50 -2.91
CA GLN A 410 24.85 -3.94 -4.20
C GLN A 410 25.32 -2.78 -5.08
N ALA A 411 24.84 -1.57 -4.83
CA ALA A 411 25.34 -0.33 -5.38
C ALA A 411 26.44 0.25 -4.47
N THR A 412 26.78 1.51 -4.61
CA THR A 412 27.61 2.24 -3.65
C THR A 412 26.71 3.18 -2.83
N LYS A 413 27.23 3.72 -1.71
CA LYS A 413 26.49 4.71 -0.92
C LYS A 413 25.98 5.88 -1.78
N SER A 414 26.81 6.36 -2.71
CA SER A 414 26.46 7.45 -3.63
C SER A 414 25.44 7.07 -4.71
N ALA A 415 25.26 5.77 -5.00
CA ALA A 415 24.34 5.25 -6.01
C ALA A 415 23.09 4.60 -5.39
N ALA A 416 23.02 4.50 -4.06
CA ALA A 416 21.95 3.79 -3.33
C ALA A 416 20.54 4.33 -3.65
N ALA A 417 20.38 5.65 -3.75
CA ALA A 417 19.10 6.28 -4.08
C ALA A 417 18.62 5.90 -5.48
N THR A 418 19.52 5.89 -6.48
CA THR A 418 19.21 5.49 -7.85
C THR A 418 18.87 4.00 -7.93
N ALA A 419 19.62 3.13 -7.24
CA ALA A 419 19.34 1.70 -7.16
C ALA A 419 17.97 1.41 -6.55
N ASN A 420 17.62 2.11 -5.47
CA ASN A 420 16.28 2.05 -4.86
C ASN A 420 15.19 2.61 -5.79
N GLY A 421 15.51 3.63 -6.57
CA GLY A 421 14.60 4.16 -7.60
C GLY A 421 14.28 3.12 -8.66
N VAL A 422 15.28 2.42 -9.20
CA VAL A 422 15.12 1.36 -10.20
C VAL A 422 14.27 0.22 -9.64
N THR A 423 14.60 -0.30 -8.45
CA THR A 423 13.81 -1.38 -7.82
C THR A 423 12.39 -0.94 -7.51
N GLY A 424 12.20 0.32 -7.08
CA GLY A 424 10.89 0.91 -6.77
C GLY A 424 9.97 1.01 -7.99
N ILE A 425 10.49 1.37 -9.18
CA ILE A 425 9.71 1.41 -10.42
C ILE A 425 9.08 0.03 -10.70
N PHE A 426 9.85 -1.04 -10.58
CA PHE A 426 9.34 -2.40 -10.79
C PHE A 426 8.25 -2.77 -9.76
N GLY A 427 8.38 -2.28 -8.52
CA GLY A 427 7.33 -2.43 -7.52
C GLY A 427 5.99 -1.81 -7.96
N TYR A 428 5.99 -0.62 -8.59
CA TYR A 428 4.76 -0.01 -9.09
C TYR A 428 4.28 -0.59 -10.42
N LEU A 429 5.17 -1.08 -11.29
CA LEU A 429 4.79 -1.81 -12.48
C LEU A 429 4.00 -3.09 -12.16
N SER A 430 4.16 -3.66 -10.97
CA SER A 430 3.37 -4.80 -10.50
C SER A 430 1.86 -4.55 -10.52
N THR A 431 1.42 -3.27 -10.48
CA THR A 431 -0.01 -2.91 -10.51
C THR A 431 -0.70 -3.30 -11.82
N PHE A 432 0.04 -3.51 -12.92
CA PHE A 432 -0.53 -4.10 -14.13
C PHE A 432 -1.06 -5.51 -13.87
N VAL A 433 -0.36 -6.31 -13.09
CA VAL A 433 -0.79 -7.68 -12.74
C VAL A 433 -1.75 -7.66 -11.56
N SER A 434 -1.38 -6.98 -10.46
CA SER A 434 -2.19 -6.96 -9.24
C SER A 434 -3.48 -6.13 -9.36
N GLY A 435 -3.54 -5.14 -10.26
CA GLY A 435 -4.74 -4.38 -10.56
C GLY A 435 -5.51 -5.01 -11.73
N LEU A 436 -5.15 -4.60 -12.95
CA LEU A 436 -5.83 -5.02 -14.18
C LEU A 436 -5.81 -6.54 -14.37
N GLY A 437 -4.66 -7.19 -14.14
CA GLY A 437 -4.52 -8.64 -14.35
C GLY A 437 -5.46 -9.44 -13.47
N ILE A 438 -5.54 -9.13 -12.16
CA ILE A 438 -6.46 -9.82 -11.25
C ILE A 438 -7.91 -9.53 -11.63
N GLY A 439 -8.28 -8.25 -11.83
CA GLY A 439 -9.66 -7.90 -12.19
C GLY A 439 -10.14 -8.59 -13.47
N ALA A 440 -9.32 -8.54 -14.51
CA ALA A 440 -9.62 -9.21 -15.79
C ALA A 440 -9.68 -10.74 -15.67
N MET A 441 -8.79 -11.33 -14.86
CA MET A 441 -8.77 -12.77 -14.59
C MET A 441 -10.05 -13.21 -13.90
N VAL A 442 -10.50 -12.52 -12.86
CA VAL A 442 -11.74 -12.85 -12.13
C VAL A 442 -12.93 -12.79 -13.10
N ASP A 443 -13.07 -11.69 -13.85
CA ASP A 443 -14.18 -11.51 -14.78
C ASP A 443 -14.17 -12.54 -15.92
N TRP A 444 -12.98 -12.83 -16.48
CA TRP A 444 -12.85 -13.79 -17.57
C TRP A 444 -13.11 -15.23 -17.11
N VAL A 445 -12.50 -15.62 -15.98
CA VAL A 445 -12.69 -16.98 -15.45
C VAL A 445 -14.15 -17.20 -15.05
N ASN A 446 -14.80 -16.24 -14.40
CA ASN A 446 -16.20 -16.37 -14.01
C ASN A 446 -17.16 -16.48 -15.20
N LYS A 447 -16.78 -16.00 -16.41
CA LYS A 447 -17.54 -16.23 -17.64
C LYS A 447 -17.39 -17.66 -18.17
N VAL A 448 -16.21 -18.27 -18.02
CA VAL A 448 -15.90 -19.61 -18.54
C VAL A 448 -16.20 -20.70 -17.52
N ASN A 449 -15.78 -20.47 -16.26
CA ASN A 449 -15.97 -21.34 -15.11
C ASN A 449 -16.55 -20.51 -13.96
N PRO A 450 -17.87 -20.36 -13.87
CA PRO A 450 -18.53 -19.54 -12.87
C PRO A 450 -18.09 -19.89 -11.44
N GLY A 451 -17.85 -18.87 -10.61
CA GLY A 451 -17.42 -19.01 -9.21
C GLY A 451 -15.95 -19.38 -9.00
N GLN A 452 -15.17 -19.65 -10.04
CA GLN A 452 -13.77 -20.06 -9.92
C GLN A 452 -12.76 -18.90 -10.04
N GLY A 453 -13.20 -17.67 -10.32
CA GLY A 453 -12.32 -16.55 -10.57
C GLY A 453 -11.27 -16.33 -9.48
N TRP A 454 -11.68 -16.33 -8.23
CA TRP A 454 -10.77 -16.13 -7.10
C TRP A 454 -9.81 -17.31 -6.87
N ASN A 455 -10.22 -18.55 -7.19
CA ASN A 455 -9.34 -19.70 -7.07
C ASN A 455 -8.15 -19.59 -8.03
N TYR A 456 -8.37 -19.15 -9.27
CA TYR A 456 -7.29 -18.92 -10.23
C TYR A 456 -6.38 -17.75 -9.82
N VAL A 457 -6.93 -16.69 -9.20
CA VAL A 457 -6.13 -15.60 -8.65
C VAL A 457 -5.20 -16.11 -7.56
N PHE A 458 -5.67 -16.96 -6.64
CA PHE A 458 -4.83 -17.54 -5.60
C PHE A 458 -3.70 -18.41 -6.19
N LEU A 459 -4.01 -19.26 -7.15
CA LEU A 459 -3.00 -20.07 -7.84
C LEU A 459 -1.96 -19.18 -8.53
N MET A 460 -2.41 -18.11 -9.17
CA MET A 460 -1.49 -17.11 -9.76
C MET A 460 -0.61 -16.46 -8.70
N MET A 461 -1.14 -16.05 -7.56
CA MET A 461 -0.36 -15.43 -6.48
C MET A 461 0.70 -16.39 -5.93
N ILE A 462 0.35 -17.67 -5.73
CA ILE A 462 1.29 -18.72 -5.31
C ILE A 462 2.41 -18.85 -6.37
N ALA A 463 2.05 -18.93 -7.64
CA ALA A 463 3.02 -19.00 -8.74
C ALA A 463 3.93 -17.76 -8.76
N MET A 464 3.39 -16.56 -8.60
CA MET A 464 4.17 -15.31 -8.52
C MET A 464 5.13 -15.31 -7.33
N ALA A 465 4.71 -15.82 -6.16
CA ALA A 465 5.60 -15.93 -5.00
C ALA A 465 6.74 -16.93 -5.26
N VAL A 466 6.43 -18.07 -5.89
CA VAL A 466 7.45 -19.07 -6.26
C VAL A 466 8.44 -18.50 -7.29
N VAL A 467 7.95 -17.80 -8.32
CA VAL A 467 8.82 -17.16 -9.31
C VAL A 467 9.71 -16.11 -8.65
N GLY A 468 9.15 -15.26 -7.77
CA GLY A 468 9.94 -14.31 -6.98
C GLY A 468 11.03 -14.98 -6.14
N MET A 469 10.70 -16.10 -5.49
CA MET A 469 11.67 -16.93 -4.76
C MET A 469 12.80 -17.41 -5.68
N LEU A 470 12.48 -17.97 -6.85
CA LEU A 470 13.48 -18.46 -7.81
C LEU A 470 14.38 -17.35 -8.31
N ILE A 471 13.83 -16.14 -8.54
CA ILE A 471 14.63 -14.97 -8.94
C ILE A 471 15.63 -14.59 -7.82
N PHE A 472 15.21 -14.56 -6.55
CA PHE A 472 16.13 -14.33 -5.44
C PHE A 472 17.21 -15.43 -5.33
N MET A 473 16.90 -16.67 -5.67
CA MET A 473 17.87 -17.78 -5.68
C MET A 473 19.00 -17.55 -6.69
N LEU A 474 18.78 -16.81 -7.78
CA LEU A 474 19.84 -16.45 -8.73
C LEU A 474 20.97 -15.66 -8.05
N MET A 475 20.64 -14.93 -6.97
CA MET A 475 21.60 -14.16 -6.17
C MET A 475 22.18 -14.94 -4.98
N TRP A 476 21.88 -16.24 -4.83
CA TRP A 476 22.25 -17.00 -3.61
C TRP A 476 23.71 -16.87 -3.21
N ARG A 477 24.60 -16.81 -4.20
CA ARG A 477 26.07 -16.71 -4.01
C ARG A 477 26.58 -15.26 -3.94
N ALA A 478 25.70 -14.26 -4.19
CA ALA A 478 26.10 -12.86 -4.14
C ALA A 478 26.60 -12.48 -2.73
N LYS A 479 27.58 -11.58 -2.67
CA LYS A 479 28.08 -11.01 -1.41
C LYS A 479 27.00 -10.15 -0.75
N ALA A 480 27.14 -9.89 0.55
CA ALA A 480 26.25 -9.00 1.28
C ALA A 480 26.36 -7.56 0.78
N THR A 481 27.57 -7.13 0.48
CA THR A 481 27.92 -5.81 -0.05
C THR A 481 28.72 -5.98 -1.34
N GLY A 482 28.42 -5.16 -2.34
CA GLY A 482 29.11 -5.19 -3.64
C GLY A 482 30.36 -4.29 -3.73
N TYR A 483 30.69 -3.54 -2.64
CA TYR A 483 31.76 -2.53 -2.65
C TYR A 483 32.77 -2.63 -1.49
N ASP A 484 32.73 -3.68 -0.68
CA ASP A 484 33.67 -3.89 0.44
C ASP A 484 35.07 -4.32 -0.01
N GLU A 485 35.37 -4.34 -1.31
CA GLU A 485 36.67 -4.78 -1.84
C GLU A 485 37.75 -3.67 -1.99
N GLN A 486 37.51 -2.48 -1.47
CA GLN A 486 38.46 -1.36 -1.57
C GLN A 486 39.12 -0.96 -0.24
N GLN A 487 39.09 -1.80 0.77
CA GLN A 487 39.71 -1.55 2.08
C GLN A 487 40.62 -2.67 2.57
N ASP A 488 41.21 -3.46 1.64
CA ASP A 488 42.40 -4.32 1.93
C ASP A 488 43.59 -3.87 1.14
#